data_4c3919e169b17e81248f7d613f558627
#
_entry.id   4c3919e169b17e81248f7d613f558627
#
_cell.length_a   1.000
_cell.length_b   1.000
_cell.length_c   1.000
_cell.angle_alpha   90.00
_cell.angle_beta   90.00
_cell.angle_gamma   90.00
#
_symmetry.space_group_name_H-M   'P 1'
#
loop_
_entity.id
_entity.type
_entity.pdbx_description
1 polymer ?
#
loop_
_entity_poly.entity_id
_entity_poly.type
_entity_poly.pdbx_seq_one_letter_code
_entity_poly.pdbx_strand_id
1 'polypeptide(L)'
;MAEQKRNTRNTKSAKVQPVNDYGRIQPQAPELEEAVLGALMIEKDAYSLVSEILRPESFYEHRHQLIYSAITDLAVNQKPVDILTVKEQLSKRGELEEVGGPFYITQL
;
A
#
# COMPACT_ATOMS: atom_id res chain seq x y z
N MET A 1 -7.51 -39.15 17.67
CA MET A 1 -7.36 -38.92 17.47
C MET A 1 -7.48 -38.25 17.30
N ALA A 2 -7.31 -38.22 17.21
CA ALA A 2 -7.17 -37.76 16.89
C ALA A 2 -7.30 -36.98 16.67
N GLU A 3 -7.19 -36.85 16.45
CA GLU A 3 -7.09 -36.27 16.10
C GLU A 3 -7.08 -35.45 15.87
N GLN A 4 -7.10 -35.51 15.91
CA GLN A 4 -6.91 -34.90 15.50
C GLN A 4 -7.03 -34.08 15.27
N LYS A 5 -6.99 -34.09 15.29
CA LYS A 5 -6.94 -33.49 14.84
C LYS A 5 -6.94 -32.57 14.60
N ARG A 6 -6.85 -32.73 14.60
CA ARG A 6 -6.70 -32.03 14.20
C ARG A 6 -6.69 -31.18 13.80
N ASN A 7 -6.70 -31.31 13.74
CA ASN A 7 -6.60 -30.70 13.14
C ASN A 7 -6.86 -29.90 12.74
N THR A 8 -6.88 -29.97 12.81
CA THR A 8 -6.92 -29.39 12.17
C THR A 8 -7.20 -28.40 12.17
N ARG A 9 -7.08 -28.41 12.35
CA ARG A 9 -7.10 -27.66 12.10
C ARG A 9 -7.11 -26.73 11.81
N ASN A 10 -7.02 -26.84 11.65
CA ASN A 10 -6.86 -26.15 11.06
C ASN A 10 -7.16 -25.40 10.62
N THR A 11 -7.25 -25.44 10.65
CA THR A 11 -7.30 -24.90 9.85
C THR A 11 -7.84 -23.92 9.85
N LYS A 12 -7.85 -23.70 10.00
CA LYS A 12 -8.08 -22.92 9.65
C LYS A 12 -8.10 -22.03 9.49
N SER A 13 -7.86 -22.05 9.28
CA SER A 13 -7.51 -21.26 8.76
C SER A 13 -7.54 -20.67 8.34
N ALA A 14 -7.55 -20.81 8.14
CA ALA A 14 -7.29 -20.40 7.34
C ALA A 14 -7.48 -19.76 7.06
N LYS A 15 -7.25 -19.62 6.93
CA LYS A 15 -7.31 -19.01 6.33
C LYS A 15 -6.88 -18.30 6.12
N VAL A 16 -6.41 -17.99 6.19
CA VAL A 16 -5.86 -17.36 5.85
C VAL A 16 -5.23 -17.13 5.26
N GLN A 17 -4.79 -17.10 4.84
CA GLN A 17 -4.15 -16.94 4.19
C GLN A 17 -3.51 -16.56 3.72
N PRO A 18 -3.43 -16.38 3.57
CA PRO A 18 -2.69 -16.07 2.81
C PRO A 18 -1.72 -15.30 2.70
N VAL A 19 -1.40 -14.87 3.16
CA VAL A 19 -0.50 -14.30 3.20
C VAL A 19 0.77 -14.79 2.85
N ASN A 20 0.80 -15.64 2.26
CA ASN A 20 1.91 -16.20 1.68
C ASN A 20 2.44 -15.40 0.58
N ASP A 21 1.89 -14.27 0.33
CA ASP A 21 2.39 -13.40 -0.71
C ASP A 21 3.49 -12.47 -0.22
N TYR A 22 3.97 -12.63 0.95
CA TYR A 22 5.16 -11.99 1.44
C TYR A 22 5.26 -10.52 1.07
N GLY A 23 4.51 -9.70 1.75
CA GLY A 23 4.53 -8.28 1.55
C GLY A 23 3.59 -7.79 0.48
N ARG A 24 2.87 -8.69 -0.16
CA ARG A 24 1.90 -8.30 -1.16
C ARG A 24 0.54 -8.14 -0.51
N ILE A 25 -0.15 -7.06 -0.82
CA ILE A 25 -1.48 -6.84 -0.29
C ILE A 25 -2.48 -7.62 -1.14
N GLN A 26 -3.42 -8.28 -0.48
CA GLN A 26 -4.37 -9.15 -1.16
C GLN A 26 -5.21 -8.37 -2.17
N PRO A 27 -5.52 -8.96 -3.33
CA PRO A 27 -6.27 -8.25 -4.36
C PRO A 27 -7.65 -7.77 -3.91
N GLN A 28 -8.24 -8.46 -2.93
CA GLN A 28 -9.57 -8.10 -2.48
C GLN A 28 -9.56 -7.07 -1.35
N ALA A 29 -8.44 -6.39 -1.13
CA ALA A 29 -8.33 -5.43 -0.05
C ALA A 29 -7.90 -4.05 -0.53
N PRO A 30 -8.63 -3.44 -1.49
CA PRO A 30 -8.24 -2.10 -1.95
C PRO A 30 -8.35 -1.05 -0.85
N GLU A 31 -9.29 -1.22 0.07
CA GLU A 31 -9.41 -0.27 1.17
C GLU A 31 -8.20 -0.33 2.10
N LEU A 32 -7.60 -1.51 2.25
CA LEU A 32 -6.39 -1.60 3.04
C LEU A 32 -5.26 -0.86 2.36
N GLU A 33 -5.15 -0.99 1.03
CA GLU A 33 -4.14 -0.26 0.29
C GLU A 33 -4.34 1.25 0.45
N GLU A 34 -5.58 1.71 0.37
CA GLU A 34 -5.88 3.13 0.55
C GLU A 34 -5.50 3.59 1.96
N ALA A 35 -5.76 2.77 2.96
CA ALA A 35 -5.43 3.12 4.33
C ALA A 35 -3.91 3.24 4.52
N VAL A 36 -3.15 2.33 3.92
CA VAL A 36 -1.70 2.38 4.01
C VAL A 36 -1.17 3.65 3.35
N LEU A 37 -1.65 3.95 2.13
CA LEU A 37 -1.20 5.15 1.43
C LEU A 37 -1.59 6.41 2.18
N GLY A 38 -2.80 6.43 2.74
CA GLY A 38 -3.24 7.58 3.54
C GLY A 38 -2.35 7.80 4.75
N ALA A 39 -2.00 6.70 5.43
CA ALA A 39 -1.13 6.81 6.60
C ALA A 39 0.24 7.35 6.22
N LEU A 40 0.77 6.94 5.06
CA LEU A 40 2.07 7.42 4.61
C LEU A 40 2.05 8.92 4.35
N MET A 41 0.91 9.47 3.97
CA MET A 41 0.80 10.90 3.69
C MET A 41 0.50 11.73 4.94
N ILE A 42 0.09 11.08 6.02
CA ILE A 42 -0.25 11.79 7.26
C ILE A 42 0.85 11.65 8.30
N GLU A 43 1.42 10.46 8.44
CA GLU A 43 2.40 10.18 9.48
C GLU A 43 3.79 10.46 8.96
N LYS A 44 4.47 11.37 9.62
CA LYS A 44 5.74 11.88 9.13
C LYS A 44 6.79 10.81 8.89
N ASP A 45 6.88 9.84 9.77
CA ASP A 45 7.93 8.83 9.66
C ASP A 45 7.43 7.48 9.16
N ALA A 46 6.20 7.44 8.67
CA ALA A 46 5.62 6.16 8.28
C ALA A 46 6.37 5.50 7.14
N TYR A 47 6.84 6.29 6.17
CA TYR A 47 7.51 5.71 5.02
C TYR A 47 8.76 4.94 5.45
N SER A 48 9.55 5.49 6.37
CA SER A 48 10.78 4.81 6.76
C SER A 48 10.49 3.49 7.48
N LEU A 49 9.31 3.37 8.09
CA LEU A 49 8.94 2.12 8.76
C LEU A 49 8.62 1.01 7.78
N VAL A 50 8.15 1.34 6.59
CA VAL A 50 7.69 0.32 5.64
C VAL A 50 8.56 0.22 4.40
N SER A 51 9.53 1.12 4.24
CA SER A 51 10.28 1.21 2.99
C SER A 51 11.08 -0.04 2.68
N GLU A 52 11.42 -0.82 3.70
CA GLU A 52 12.19 -2.05 3.49
C GLU A 52 11.29 -3.25 3.18
N ILE A 53 9.99 -3.12 3.42
CA ILE A 53 9.08 -4.23 3.17
C ILE A 53 8.14 -3.97 2.00
N LEU A 54 7.76 -2.73 1.77
CA LEU A 54 6.81 -2.40 0.71
C LEU A 54 7.53 -1.82 -0.49
N ARG A 55 7.12 -2.29 -1.65
CA ARG A 55 7.56 -1.77 -2.94
C ARG A 55 6.34 -1.45 -3.75
N PRO A 56 6.47 -0.70 -4.86
CA PRO A 56 5.28 -0.43 -5.68
C PRO A 56 4.53 -1.70 -6.06
N GLU A 57 5.25 -2.74 -6.40
CA GLU A 57 4.60 -3.99 -6.82
C GLU A 57 3.94 -4.74 -5.67
N SER A 58 4.12 -4.28 -4.43
CA SER A 58 3.39 -4.86 -3.31
C SER A 58 1.91 -4.51 -3.37
N PHE A 59 1.54 -3.46 -4.11
CA PHE A 59 0.15 -3.04 -4.22
C PHE A 59 -0.48 -3.72 -5.42
N TYR A 60 -1.72 -4.17 -5.24
CA TYR A 60 -2.42 -4.83 -6.32
C TYR A 60 -2.93 -3.84 -7.36
N GLU A 61 -3.47 -2.70 -6.91
CA GLU A 61 -4.04 -1.72 -7.83
C GLU A 61 -2.94 -0.90 -8.47
N HIS A 62 -3.03 -0.77 -9.79
CA HIS A 62 -2.00 -0.03 -10.52
C HIS A 62 -1.90 1.42 -10.05
N ARG A 63 -3.04 2.06 -9.79
CA ARG A 63 -3.01 3.46 -9.34
C ARG A 63 -2.31 3.58 -8.00
N HIS A 64 -2.43 2.57 -7.14
CA HIS A 64 -1.74 2.59 -5.85
C HIS A 64 -0.24 2.38 -6.02
N GLN A 65 0.15 1.58 -7.00
CA GLN A 65 1.57 1.43 -7.32
C GLN A 65 2.18 2.76 -7.73
N LEU A 66 1.46 3.53 -8.54
CA LEU A 66 1.95 4.83 -8.98
C LEU A 66 2.03 5.82 -7.82
N ILE A 67 1.03 5.81 -6.94
CA ILE A 67 1.04 6.69 -5.79
C ILE A 67 2.21 6.35 -4.87
N TYR A 68 2.41 5.06 -4.59
CA TYR A 68 3.52 4.67 -3.74
C TYR A 68 4.86 5.01 -4.37
N SER A 69 4.97 4.87 -5.68
CA SER A 69 6.20 5.24 -6.39
C SER A 69 6.48 6.74 -6.25
N ALA A 70 5.43 7.57 -6.32
CA ALA A 70 5.58 9.01 -6.12
C ALA A 70 6.02 9.32 -4.68
N ILE A 71 5.47 8.61 -3.72
CA ILE A 71 5.87 8.77 -2.32
C ILE A 71 7.34 8.41 -2.15
N THR A 72 7.77 7.32 -2.78
CA THR A 72 9.16 6.91 -2.72
C THR A 72 10.08 7.97 -3.29
N ASP A 73 9.71 8.55 -4.44
CA ASP A 73 10.52 9.61 -5.03
C ASP A 73 10.68 10.79 -4.07
N LEU A 74 9.60 11.18 -3.43
CA LEU A 74 9.66 12.30 -2.48
C LEU A 74 10.56 11.96 -1.30
N ALA A 75 10.39 10.77 -0.75
CA ALA A 75 11.13 10.37 0.45
C ALA A 75 12.62 10.23 0.16
N VAL A 76 12.96 9.63 -0.98
CA VAL A 76 14.36 9.44 -1.36
C VAL A 76 15.05 10.78 -1.57
N ASN A 77 14.32 11.78 -2.04
CA ASN A 77 14.86 13.12 -2.25
C ASN A 77 14.67 14.01 -1.03
N GLN A 78 14.31 13.42 0.10
CA GLN A 78 14.19 14.10 1.39
C GLN A 78 13.19 15.24 1.35
N LYS A 79 12.13 15.06 0.57
CA LYS A 79 11.05 16.02 0.50
C LYS A 79 9.89 15.56 1.38
N PRO A 80 9.10 16.50 1.89
CA PRO A 80 7.95 16.09 2.70
C PRO A 80 6.97 15.24 1.89
N VAL A 81 6.33 14.30 2.57
CA VAL A 81 5.33 13.43 1.97
C VAL A 81 3.98 13.80 2.57
N ASP A 82 3.13 14.42 1.78
CA ASP A 82 1.78 14.77 2.21
C ASP A 82 0.89 14.84 0.97
N ILE A 83 -0.39 15.15 1.18
CA ILE A 83 -1.34 15.17 0.08
C ILE A 83 -0.91 16.12 -1.02
N LEU A 84 -0.43 17.30 -0.65
CA LEU A 84 -0.06 18.30 -1.64
C LEU A 84 1.16 17.88 -2.45
N THR A 85 2.21 17.43 -1.77
CA THR A 85 3.44 17.06 -2.47
C THR A 85 3.24 15.83 -3.34
N VAL A 86 2.41 14.89 -2.89
CA VAL A 86 2.12 13.70 -3.69
C VAL A 86 1.35 14.09 -4.95
N LYS A 87 0.37 14.97 -4.83
CA LYS A 87 -0.35 15.46 -6.01
C LYS A 87 0.60 16.13 -6.98
N GLU A 88 1.47 16.97 -6.48
CA GLU A 88 2.42 17.67 -7.34
C GLU A 88 3.38 16.71 -8.02
N GLN A 89 3.85 15.70 -7.30
CA GLN A 89 4.76 14.73 -7.87
C GLN A 89 4.08 13.92 -8.96
N LEU A 90 2.86 13.50 -8.72
CA LEU A 90 2.10 12.76 -9.74
C LEU A 90 1.82 13.62 -10.96
N SER A 91 1.55 14.91 -10.74
CA SER A 91 1.33 15.82 -11.85
C SER A 91 2.59 15.99 -12.69
N LYS A 92 3.73 16.14 -12.04
CA LYS A 92 5.00 16.25 -12.76
C LYS A 92 5.30 15.01 -13.57
N ARG A 93 4.90 13.86 -13.09
CA ARG A 93 5.14 12.59 -13.79
C ARG A 93 4.09 12.33 -14.87
N GLY A 94 3.06 13.18 -14.95
CA GLY A 94 1.99 12.97 -15.92
C GLY A 94 1.07 11.84 -15.55
N GLU A 95 0.98 11.50 -14.25
CA GLU A 95 0.23 10.34 -13.79
C GLU A 95 -0.96 10.72 -12.92
N LEU A 96 -1.19 12.00 -12.67
CA LEU A 96 -2.23 12.39 -11.73
C LEU A 96 -3.61 11.90 -12.16
N GLU A 97 -3.94 12.07 -13.45
CA GLU A 97 -5.25 11.61 -13.92
C GLU A 97 -5.33 10.10 -13.92
N GLU A 98 -4.23 9.44 -14.18
CA GLU A 98 -4.21 7.98 -14.24
C GLU A 98 -4.53 7.36 -12.88
N VAL A 99 -4.16 8.01 -11.79
CA VAL A 99 -4.45 7.48 -10.46
C VAL A 99 -5.85 7.87 -9.96
N GLY A 100 -6.60 8.65 -10.73
CA GLY A 100 -7.94 9.04 -10.33
C GLY A 100 -8.10 10.53 -10.05
N GLY A 101 -7.05 11.32 -10.31
CA GLY A 101 -7.12 12.76 -10.15
C GLY A 101 -6.89 13.20 -8.72
N PRO A 102 -6.82 14.53 -8.53
CA PRO A 102 -6.52 15.06 -7.19
C PRO A 102 -7.57 14.70 -6.17
N PHE A 103 -8.82 14.58 -6.58
CA PHE A 103 -9.87 14.24 -5.63
C PHE A 103 -9.65 12.88 -5.00
N TYR A 104 -9.20 11.90 -5.82
CA TYR A 104 -8.94 10.58 -5.29
C TYR A 104 -7.84 10.63 -4.22
N ILE A 105 -6.79 11.42 -4.46
CA ILE A 105 -5.70 11.52 -3.49
C ILE A 105 -6.19 12.02 -2.14
N THR A 106 -7.13 12.95 -2.15
CA THR A 106 -7.64 13.48 -0.89
C THR A 106 -8.55 12.50 -0.15
N GLN A 107 -8.98 11.44 -0.83
CA GLN A 107 -9.84 10.44 -0.19
C GLN A 107 -9.07 9.30 0.45
N LEU A 108 -7.77 9.27 0.28
CA LEU A 108 -6.94 8.19 0.84
C LEU A 108 -6.80 8.26 2.35
#